data_d363918ee7ec581b55acc9c3df2fb999
#
_entry.id   d363918ee7ec581b55acc9c3df2fb999
#
_cell.length_a   1.000
_cell.length_b   1.000
_cell.length_c   1.000
_cell.angle_alpha   90.00
_cell.angle_beta   90.00
_cell.angle_gamma   90.00
#
_symmetry.space_group_name_H-M   'P 1'
#
loop_
_entity.id
_entity.type
_entity.pdbx_description
1 polymer ?
#
loop_
_entity_poly.entity_id
_entity_poly.type
_entity_poly.pdbx_seq_one_letter_code
_entity_poly.pdbx_strand_id
1 'polypeptide(L)'
;MSFSPSARCPFRTTHGGNGKIALAGIASLVSLVFLPATSAFASSPTNIFDPAATPARSIFNLSMLVLSVTLAIFLIVGGLLFYAMVRFRHRSGDSEHEPAQIYGSNQIELSWTVIPILIVVMLFLSTTRVILETEAAPRPSSAVDVTVIGHQFWWEYRYPKLGVVTANELHIPISDPKNPTPTYLEMSSADTDHSFWVPRLAGKTDLIPNRINTMWIDPPQAGLYLGQCAQYCGAQHAKMLLRVYAQTPEDFAAWVKQQQQPARDDLSGNALAGEGRTVFLHNACINCHTVSGTVATGRFGPDLTHLASRDTIASGSVQNTPVNLRQWIADPNVMKPGSLMPSMHLNDHELDAITAYLDTLH
;
A
#
# COMPACT_ATOMS: atom_id res chain seq x y z
N MET A 1 50.27 24.09 77.50
CA MET A 1 49.26 24.01 78.56
C MET A 1 47.91 24.42 77.88
N SER A 2 47.02 23.65 77.82
CA SER A 2 45.99 22.91 78.38
C SER A 2 44.95 22.52 77.30
N PHE A 3 44.71 21.29 77.19
CA PHE A 3 43.66 20.70 76.35
C PHE A 3 42.26 20.92 76.94
N SER A 4 41.22 21.09 76.08
CA SER A 4 39.83 20.65 76.42
C SER A 4 39.07 20.27 75.16
N PRO A 5 38.14 19.26 75.27
CA PRO A 5 37.74 18.44 74.12
C PRO A 5 36.29 18.65 73.65
N SER A 6 36.08 18.17 72.43
CA SER A 6 34.87 17.54 71.88
C SER A 6 33.49 18.25 71.93
N ALA A 7 32.99 18.59 70.77
CA ALA A 7 31.51 18.56 70.53
C ALA A 7 31.26 17.61 69.32
N ARG A 8 30.59 16.48 69.61
CA ARG A 8 30.09 15.54 68.57
C ARG A 8 28.79 16.12 68.02
N CYS A 9 28.73 16.31 66.70
CA CYS A 9 27.46 16.51 65.97
C CYS A 9 26.82 15.17 65.63
N PRO A 10 25.53 14.93 65.91
CA PRO A 10 24.88 13.69 65.54
C PRO A 10 24.47 13.68 64.05
N PHE A 11 25.01 12.72 63.33
CA PHE A 11 24.55 12.40 61.99
C PHE A 11 23.13 11.91 62.01
N ARG A 12 22.21 12.71 61.49
CA ARG A 12 20.79 12.32 61.31
C ARG A 12 20.65 11.70 59.90
N THR A 13 20.68 10.38 59.82
CA THR A 13 20.32 9.63 58.62
C THR A 13 18.84 9.75 58.36
N THR A 14 18.44 10.48 57.34
CA THR A 14 17.13 10.35 56.70
C THR A 14 17.31 9.69 55.34
N HIS A 15 17.44 8.38 55.36
CA HIS A 15 17.23 7.55 54.17
C HIS A 15 15.83 6.99 54.20
N GLY A 16 15.06 7.25 53.09
CA GLY A 16 13.86 6.48 52.80
C GLY A 16 12.70 7.34 52.29
N GLY A 17 12.61 7.62 51.01
CA GLY A 17 11.39 8.16 50.44
C GLY A 17 11.36 8.33 48.91
N ASN A 18 12.46 8.74 48.31
CA ASN A 18 12.43 9.19 46.91
C ASN A 18 12.62 8.08 45.86
N GLY A 19 13.12 6.90 46.19
CA GLY A 19 13.35 5.81 45.24
C GLY A 19 12.07 5.11 44.78
N LYS A 20 11.06 5.03 45.64
CA LYS A 20 9.78 4.35 45.30
C LYS A 20 8.89 5.16 44.38
N ILE A 21 8.93 6.50 44.46
CA ILE A 21 8.13 7.38 43.59
C ILE A 21 8.71 7.40 42.18
N ALA A 22 10.03 7.37 42.00
CA ALA A 22 10.69 7.31 40.70
C ALA A 22 10.42 5.99 39.97
N LEU A 23 10.46 4.85 40.67
CA LEU A 23 10.16 3.54 40.09
C LEU A 23 8.69 3.39 39.71
N ALA A 24 7.75 3.93 40.51
CA ALA A 24 6.33 3.91 40.16
C ALA A 24 6.01 4.79 38.94
N GLY A 25 6.68 5.93 38.78
CA GLY A 25 6.53 6.79 37.62
C GLY A 25 7.05 6.15 36.32
N ILE A 26 8.18 5.44 36.38
CA ILE A 26 8.74 4.71 35.23
C ILE A 26 7.87 3.51 34.85
N ALA A 27 7.38 2.75 35.82
CA ALA A 27 6.45 1.64 35.58
C ALA A 27 5.14 2.11 34.95
N SER A 28 4.58 3.26 35.37
CA SER A 28 3.38 3.86 34.77
C SER A 28 3.62 4.38 33.35
N LEU A 29 4.79 4.97 33.03
CA LEU A 29 5.15 5.39 31.67
C LEU A 29 5.34 4.21 30.73
N VAL A 30 5.99 3.14 31.19
CA VAL A 30 6.15 1.90 30.43
C VAL A 30 4.80 1.23 30.19
N SER A 31 3.89 1.23 31.17
CA SER A 31 2.54 0.69 31.02
C SER A 31 1.67 1.50 30.05
N LEU A 32 1.86 2.83 29.93
CA LEU A 32 1.15 3.66 28.94
C LEU A 32 1.61 3.42 27.50
N VAL A 33 2.88 3.03 27.29
CA VAL A 33 3.43 2.71 25.98
C VAL A 33 2.96 1.34 25.50
N PHE A 34 2.61 0.43 26.43
CA PHE A 34 2.12 -0.92 26.13
C PHE A 34 0.60 -1.10 26.25
N LEU A 35 -0.19 -0.03 26.40
CA LEU A 35 -1.65 -0.13 26.21
C LEU A 35 -1.95 -0.57 24.78
N PRO A 36 -2.85 -1.55 24.59
CA PRO A 36 -2.93 -2.29 23.35
C PRO A 36 -3.36 -1.37 22.20
N ALA A 37 -2.40 -1.03 21.35
CA ALA A 37 -2.65 -0.50 20.01
C ALA A 37 -3.33 -1.54 19.08
N THR A 38 -3.77 -2.67 19.64
CA THR A 38 -4.30 -3.82 18.89
C THR A 38 -5.61 -3.52 18.15
N SER A 39 -6.40 -2.54 18.59
CA SER A 39 -7.65 -2.17 17.92
C SER A 39 -7.50 -1.17 16.77
N ALA A 40 -6.41 -0.39 16.73
CA ALA A 40 -6.18 0.59 15.68
C ALA A 40 -5.59 -0.01 14.40
N PHE A 41 -4.90 -1.17 14.51
CA PHE A 41 -4.27 -1.84 13.37
C PHE A 41 -5.21 -2.78 12.61
N ALA A 42 -6.32 -3.21 13.22
CA ALA A 42 -7.18 -4.25 12.67
C ALA A 42 -8.18 -3.77 11.60
N SER A 43 -8.33 -2.47 11.36
CA SER A 43 -9.41 -1.95 10.51
C SER A 43 -8.98 -1.26 9.21
N SER A 44 -7.68 -1.07 8.97
CA SER A 44 -7.24 -0.46 7.71
C SER A 44 -7.20 -1.50 6.60
N PRO A 45 -7.94 -1.31 5.50
CA PRO A 45 -7.92 -2.23 4.35
C PRO A 45 -6.56 -2.27 3.63
N THR A 46 -5.66 -1.34 3.93
CA THR A 46 -4.28 -1.25 3.41
C THR A 46 -3.22 -1.56 4.47
N ASN A 47 -3.56 -2.34 5.50
CA ASN A 47 -2.66 -2.64 6.60
C ASN A 47 -1.49 -3.54 6.16
N ILE A 48 -0.24 -3.03 6.26
CA ILE A 48 0.99 -3.76 5.96
C ILE A 48 1.30 -4.89 6.97
N PHE A 49 0.68 -4.87 8.15
CA PHE A 49 0.85 -5.88 9.19
C PHE A 49 -0.20 -7.01 9.14
N ASP A 50 -1.06 -7.01 8.10
CA ASP A 50 -2.04 -8.06 7.85
C ASP A 50 -1.83 -8.68 6.44
N PRO A 51 -0.72 -9.42 6.24
CA PRO A 51 -0.38 -9.99 4.94
C PRO A 51 -1.35 -11.10 4.55
N ALA A 52 -1.92 -11.00 3.36
CA ALA A 52 -2.90 -11.95 2.83
C ALA A 52 -2.33 -12.88 1.74
N ALA A 53 -1.15 -12.58 1.18
CA ALA A 53 -0.51 -13.36 0.13
C ALA A 53 0.94 -13.70 0.49
N THR A 54 1.53 -14.67 -0.20
CA THR A 54 2.89 -15.15 0.08
C THR A 54 3.95 -14.06 0.01
N PRO A 55 4.02 -13.20 -1.03
CA PRO A 55 5.03 -12.14 -1.09
C PRO A 55 4.90 -11.15 0.07
N ALA A 56 3.67 -10.74 0.40
CA ALA A 56 3.44 -9.84 1.54
C ALA A 56 3.84 -10.47 2.88
N ARG A 57 3.63 -11.77 3.05
CA ARG A 57 4.02 -12.52 4.27
C ARG A 57 5.52 -12.63 4.42
N SER A 58 6.27 -12.89 3.33
CA SER A 58 7.73 -12.91 3.35
C SER A 58 8.32 -11.55 3.74
N ILE A 59 7.76 -10.46 3.19
CA ILE A 59 8.13 -9.08 3.55
C ILE A 59 7.78 -8.78 5.02
N PHE A 60 6.60 -9.19 5.48
CA PHE A 60 6.18 -9.02 6.88
C PHE A 60 7.15 -9.71 7.84
N ASN A 61 7.52 -10.97 7.59
CA ASN A 61 8.44 -11.72 8.44
C ASN A 61 9.82 -11.05 8.52
N LEU A 62 10.34 -10.58 7.39
CA LEU A 62 11.59 -9.81 7.35
C LEU A 62 11.45 -8.50 8.14
N SER A 63 10.34 -7.79 7.98
CA SER A 63 10.07 -6.55 8.71
C SER A 63 10.05 -6.77 10.23
N MET A 64 9.43 -7.85 10.70
CA MET A 64 9.41 -8.18 12.13
C MET A 64 10.80 -8.50 12.67
N LEU A 65 11.65 -9.19 11.89
CA LEU A 65 13.05 -9.41 12.25
C LEU A 65 13.81 -8.08 12.38
N VAL A 66 13.70 -7.19 11.39
CA VAL A 66 14.36 -5.87 11.39
C VAL A 66 13.87 -5.03 12.57
N LEU A 67 12.57 -4.97 12.81
CA LEU A 67 11.98 -4.23 13.92
C LEU A 67 12.45 -4.76 15.28
N SER A 68 12.57 -6.09 15.43
CA SER A 68 13.06 -6.71 16.67
C SER A 68 14.53 -6.34 16.94
N VAL A 69 15.39 -6.40 15.92
CA VAL A 69 16.80 -5.99 16.03
C VAL A 69 16.91 -4.50 16.36
N THR A 70 16.16 -3.65 15.66
CA THR A 70 16.15 -2.20 15.87
C THR A 70 15.67 -1.85 17.27
N LEU A 71 14.62 -2.52 17.77
CA LEU A 71 14.13 -2.34 19.13
C LEU A 71 15.18 -2.74 20.16
N ALA A 72 15.86 -3.87 19.98
CA ALA A 72 16.92 -4.31 20.87
C ALA A 72 18.07 -3.29 20.93
N ILE A 73 18.53 -2.78 19.78
CA ILE A 73 19.55 -1.73 19.71
C ILE A 73 19.08 -0.46 20.43
N PHE A 74 17.83 -0.03 20.15
CA PHE A 74 17.24 1.15 20.79
C PHE A 74 17.21 1.03 22.32
N LEU A 75 16.77 -0.12 22.84
CA LEU A 75 16.69 -0.35 24.29
C LEU A 75 18.09 -0.40 24.94
N ILE A 76 19.07 -1.03 24.30
CA ILE A 76 20.44 -1.10 24.83
C ILE A 76 21.08 0.29 24.82
N VAL A 77 21.12 0.96 23.67
CA VAL A 77 21.78 2.26 23.51
C VAL A 77 21.06 3.35 24.31
N GLY A 78 19.73 3.40 24.18
CA GLY A 78 18.89 4.35 24.92
C GLY A 78 18.97 4.14 26.43
N GLY A 79 18.97 2.88 26.87
CA GLY A 79 19.12 2.52 28.30
C GLY A 79 20.48 2.91 28.85
N LEU A 80 21.58 2.64 28.13
CA LEU A 80 22.92 3.05 28.52
C LEU A 80 23.05 4.59 28.56
N LEU A 81 22.52 5.27 27.58
CA LEU A 81 22.53 6.75 27.55
C LEU A 81 21.72 7.32 28.72
N PHE A 82 20.55 6.80 28.97
CA PHE A 82 19.71 7.22 30.11
C PHE A 82 20.42 6.95 31.44
N TYR A 83 21.02 5.77 31.61
CA TYR A 83 21.82 5.44 32.78
C TYR A 83 22.97 6.43 32.96
N ALA A 84 23.73 6.75 31.90
CA ALA A 84 24.83 7.68 31.96
C ALA A 84 24.39 9.10 32.39
N MET A 85 23.29 9.61 31.78
CA MET A 85 22.74 10.92 32.12
C MET A 85 22.28 11.03 33.58
N VAL A 86 21.69 9.96 34.12
CA VAL A 86 21.21 9.97 35.52
C VAL A 86 22.36 9.75 36.50
N ARG A 87 23.26 8.82 36.22
CA ARG A 87 24.34 8.40 37.14
C ARG A 87 25.49 9.38 37.22
N PHE A 88 25.83 9.98 36.08
CA PHE A 88 27.01 10.90 35.97
C PHE A 88 26.59 12.37 35.83
N ARG A 89 25.38 12.71 36.22
CA ARG A 89 24.92 14.10 36.28
C ARG A 89 25.73 14.91 37.28
N HIS A 90 26.30 16.04 36.84
CA HIS A 90 26.96 16.99 37.73
C HIS A 90 26.02 17.49 38.83
N ARG A 91 26.50 17.55 40.08
CA ARG A 91 25.77 18.06 41.23
C ARG A 91 26.57 19.21 41.83
N SER A 92 25.86 20.25 42.34
CA SER A 92 26.47 21.33 43.07
C SER A 92 27.19 20.75 44.33
N GLY A 93 28.54 20.82 44.38
CA GLY A 93 29.34 20.24 45.43
C GLY A 93 30.21 19.05 44.98
N ASP A 94 30.10 18.62 43.72
CA ASP A 94 31.08 17.69 43.15
C ASP A 94 32.47 18.39 43.15
N SER A 95 33.49 17.69 43.65
CA SER A 95 34.88 18.19 43.69
C SER A 95 35.36 18.49 42.27
N GLU A 96 36.23 19.50 42.11
CA GLU A 96 36.92 19.82 40.84
C GLU A 96 37.88 18.69 40.37
N HIS A 97 37.76 17.49 40.94
CA HIS A 97 38.63 16.38 40.61
C HIS A 97 38.25 15.81 39.26
N GLU A 98 39.14 15.89 38.30
CA GLU A 98 38.94 15.33 36.97
C GLU A 98 38.80 13.80 37.07
N PRO A 99 37.79 13.21 36.36
CA PRO A 99 37.66 11.77 36.32
C PRO A 99 38.86 11.11 35.64
N ALA A 100 39.12 9.83 35.96
CA ALA A 100 40.22 9.07 35.37
C ALA A 100 40.11 9.08 33.82
N GLN A 101 41.20 9.49 33.16
CA GLN A 101 41.31 9.56 31.71
C GLN A 101 41.60 8.16 31.17
N ILE A 102 40.52 7.43 30.75
CA ILE A 102 40.64 6.09 30.15
C ILE A 102 40.54 6.23 28.64
N TYR A 103 41.62 5.93 27.92
CA TYR A 103 41.74 6.16 26.48
C TYR A 103 41.10 5.06 25.59
N GLY A 104 40.72 3.92 26.16
CA GLY A 104 40.04 2.86 25.40
C GLY A 104 40.15 1.49 26.06
N SER A 105 39.49 0.51 25.48
CA SER A 105 39.55 -0.90 25.84
C SER A 105 39.37 -1.75 24.57
N ASN A 106 40.42 -2.46 24.17
CA ASN A 106 40.43 -3.30 22.98
C ASN A 106 39.24 -4.32 22.98
N GLN A 107 38.86 -4.82 24.16
CA GLN A 107 37.76 -5.77 24.28
C GLN A 107 36.39 -5.14 23.96
N ILE A 108 36.18 -3.91 24.47
CA ILE A 108 34.93 -3.18 24.21
C ILE A 108 34.88 -2.72 22.75
N GLU A 109 36.00 -2.22 22.22
CA GLU A 109 36.14 -1.78 20.82
C GLU A 109 35.88 -2.92 19.85
N LEU A 110 36.47 -4.10 20.12
CA LEU A 110 36.17 -5.30 19.32
C LEU A 110 34.72 -5.70 19.39
N SER A 111 34.09 -5.64 20.57
CA SER A 111 32.70 -6.04 20.76
C SER A 111 31.73 -5.14 19.97
N TRP A 112 31.89 -3.81 20.07
CA TRP A 112 31.00 -2.90 19.34
C TRP A 112 31.27 -2.83 17.83
N THR A 113 32.37 -3.42 17.36
CA THR A 113 32.64 -3.58 15.92
C THR A 113 32.12 -4.91 15.40
N VAL A 114 32.41 -6.02 16.06
CA VAL A 114 32.08 -7.37 15.58
C VAL A 114 30.55 -7.62 15.64
N ILE A 115 29.89 -7.23 16.73
CA ILE A 115 28.46 -7.48 16.91
C ILE A 115 27.63 -6.79 15.80
N PRO A 116 27.79 -5.49 15.49
CA PRO A 116 27.08 -4.87 14.37
C PRO A 116 27.39 -5.50 13.01
N ILE A 117 28.66 -5.91 12.76
CA ILE A 117 29.01 -6.60 11.51
C ILE A 117 28.21 -7.90 11.37
N LEU A 118 28.11 -8.71 12.42
CA LEU A 118 27.33 -9.95 12.40
C LEU A 118 25.84 -9.68 12.17
N ILE A 119 25.28 -8.62 12.78
CA ILE A 119 23.90 -8.19 12.55
C ILE A 119 23.69 -7.80 11.08
N VAL A 120 24.59 -7.00 10.49
CA VAL A 120 24.50 -6.58 9.09
C VAL A 120 24.56 -7.80 8.15
N VAL A 121 25.48 -8.75 8.40
CA VAL A 121 25.57 -9.99 7.60
C VAL A 121 24.28 -10.80 7.69
N MET A 122 23.73 -10.97 8.90
CA MET A 122 22.45 -11.68 9.09
C MET A 122 21.31 -10.99 8.35
N LEU A 123 21.18 -9.67 8.44
CA LEU A 123 20.15 -8.89 7.75
C LEU A 123 20.34 -8.97 6.23
N PHE A 124 21.56 -8.89 5.73
CA PHE A 124 21.89 -9.04 4.31
C PHE A 124 21.42 -10.40 3.78
N LEU A 125 21.79 -11.49 4.45
CA LEU A 125 21.39 -12.84 4.02
C LEU A 125 19.88 -13.04 4.07
N SER A 126 19.21 -12.54 5.13
CA SER A 126 17.76 -12.61 5.26
C SER A 126 17.04 -11.80 4.18
N THR A 127 17.52 -10.61 3.87
CA THR A 127 16.96 -9.75 2.80
C THR A 127 17.14 -10.38 1.43
N THR A 128 18.36 -10.89 1.13
CA THR A 128 18.65 -11.58 -0.13
C THR A 128 17.73 -12.78 -0.33
N ARG A 129 17.51 -13.57 0.72
CA ARG A 129 16.55 -14.68 0.65
C ARG A 129 15.14 -14.23 0.28
N VAL A 130 14.62 -13.17 0.94
CA VAL A 130 13.28 -12.66 0.65
C VAL A 130 13.18 -12.11 -0.77
N ILE A 131 14.20 -11.42 -1.27
CA ILE A 131 14.26 -10.94 -2.66
C ILE A 131 14.13 -12.14 -3.63
N LEU A 132 14.93 -13.18 -3.44
CA LEU A 132 14.88 -14.37 -4.29
C LEU A 132 13.51 -15.08 -4.20
N GLU A 133 12.91 -15.17 -3.02
CA GLU A 133 11.58 -15.76 -2.84
C GLU A 133 10.47 -14.94 -3.52
N THR A 134 10.57 -13.61 -3.53
CA THR A 134 9.57 -12.74 -4.16
C THR A 134 9.73 -12.63 -5.67
N GLU A 135 10.90 -12.93 -6.22
CA GLU A 135 11.15 -12.94 -7.67
C GLU A 135 10.86 -14.31 -8.31
N ALA A 136 11.07 -15.41 -7.58
CA ALA A 136 11.01 -16.76 -8.10
C ALA A 136 9.71 -17.49 -7.72
N ALA A 137 8.60 -17.16 -8.38
CA ALA A 137 7.38 -17.94 -8.20
C ALA A 137 7.29 -19.15 -9.15
N PRO A 138 6.66 -20.25 -8.71
CA PRO A 138 6.27 -21.33 -9.62
C PRO A 138 5.28 -20.80 -10.66
N ARG A 139 5.53 -21.01 -11.94
CA ARG A 139 4.67 -20.54 -13.04
C ARG A 139 4.02 -21.73 -13.76
N PRO A 140 2.96 -22.33 -13.20
CA PRO A 140 2.23 -23.39 -13.85
C PRO A 140 1.54 -22.88 -15.13
N SER A 141 1.26 -23.76 -16.08
CA SER A 141 0.59 -23.40 -17.35
C SER A 141 -0.81 -22.82 -17.14
N SER A 142 -1.45 -23.13 -16.01
CA SER A 142 -2.76 -22.60 -15.60
C SER A 142 -2.70 -21.21 -14.98
N ALA A 143 -1.51 -20.66 -14.75
CA ALA A 143 -1.36 -19.33 -14.17
C ALA A 143 -1.99 -18.26 -15.05
N VAL A 144 -2.69 -17.32 -14.43
CA VAL A 144 -3.24 -16.15 -15.11
C VAL A 144 -2.13 -15.12 -15.28
N ASP A 145 -1.95 -14.66 -16.51
CA ASP A 145 -1.05 -13.56 -16.84
C ASP A 145 -1.88 -12.29 -17.09
N VAL A 146 -1.46 -11.19 -16.49
CA VAL A 146 -2.08 -9.88 -16.68
C VAL A 146 -1.01 -8.84 -17.00
N THR A 147 -1.20 -8.10 -18.08
CA THR A 147 -0.41 -6.90 -18.35
C THR A 147 -1.09 -5.71 -17.66
N VAL A 148 -0.35 -5.04 -16.78
CA VAL A 148 -0.78 -3.83 -16.08
C VAL A 148 -0.10 -2.63 -16.72
N ILE A 149 -0.90 -1.67 -17.19
CA ILE A 149 -0.39 -0.45 -17.80
C ILE A 149 -0.87 0.74 -16.95
N GLY A 150 0.09 1.53 -16.44
CA GLY A 150 -0.18 2.77 -15.73
C GLY A 150 -0.40 3.92 -16.70
N HIS A 151 -1.44 4.69 -16.49
CA HIS A 151 -1.75 5.94 -17.21
C HIS A 151 -1.97 7.07 -16.19
N GLN A 152 -1.83 8.30 -16.59
CA GLN A 152 -2.24 9.46 -15.80
C GLN A 152 -3.76 9.68 -15.96
N PHE A 153 -4.65 9.33 -15.02
CA PHE A 153 -4.39 8.77 -13.68
C PHE A 153 -5.33 7.58 -13.48
N TRP A 154 -5.06 6.47 -14.15
CA TRP A 154 -5.89 5.26 -14.13
C TRP A 154 -5.06 4.02 -14.49
N TRP A 155 -5.64 2.82 -14.28
CA TRP A 155 -4.98 1.54 -14.52
C TRP A 155 -5.68 0.78 -15.61
N GLU A 156 -4.92 0.27 -16.59
CA GLU A 156 -5.39 -0.65 -17.62
C GLU A 156 -4.90 -2.05 -17.28
N TYR A 157 -5.80 -3.04 -17.38
CA TYR A 157 -5.51 -4.45 -17.20
C TYR A 157 -5.86 -5.22 -18.47
N ARG A 158 -4.87 -5.89 -19.04
CA ARG A 158 -5.03 -6.78 -20.19
C ARG A 158 -4.74 -8.19 -19.77
N TYR A 159 -5.61 -9.12 -20.15
CA TYR A 159 -5.47 -10.56 -19.94
C TYR A 159 -5.21 -11.22 -21.30
N PRO A 160 -3.94 -11.35 -21.77
CA PRO A 160 -3.63 -11.72 -23.15
C PRO A 160 -4.17 -13.09 -23.53
N LYS A 161 -4.10 -14.06 -22.60
CA LYS A 161 -4.59 -15.44 -22.84
C LYS A 161 -6.12 -15.52 -22.83
N LEU A 162 -6.81 -14.58 -22.23
CA LEU A 162 -8.27 -14.57 -22.08
C LEU A 162 -8.97 -13.61 -23.04
N GLY A 163 -8.21 -12.76 -23.74
CA GLY A 163 -8.76 -11.77 -24.67
C GLY A 163 -9.60 -10.68 -23.98
N VAL A 164 -9.33 -10.39 -22.69
CA VAL A 164 -10.08 -9.42 -21.88
C VAL A 164 -9.24 -8.18 -21.65
N VAL A 165 -9.87 -7.00 -21.74
CA VAL A 165 -9.29 -5.70 -21.33
C VAL A 165 -10.28 -5.02 -20.39
N THR A 166 -9.79 -4.56 -19.24
CA THR A 166 -10.59 -3.80 -18.27
C THR A 166 -9.78 -2.66 -17.65
N ALA A 167 -10.38 -1.86 -16.79
CA ALA A 167 -9.73 -0.72 -16.17
C ALA A 167 -10.10 -0.55 -14.70
N ASN A 168 -9.12 -0.12 -13.90
CA ASN A 168 -9.20 0.29 -12.49
C ASN A 168 -9.55 -0.82 -11.49
N GLU A 169 -10.17 -1.91 -11.91
CA GLU A 169 -10.53 -3.06 -11.09
C GLU A 169 -9.86 -4.31 -11.67
N LEU A 170 -8.87 -4.83 -10.94
CA LEU A 170 -8.14 -6.05 -11.30
C LEU A 170 -8.86 -7.25 -10.72
N HIS A 171 -9.30 -8.18 -11.56
CA HIS A 171 -9.92 -9.42 -11.15
C HIS A 171 -8.94 -10.59 -11.29
N ILE A 172 -8.81 -11.41 -10.24
CA ILE A 172 -7.89 -12.56 -10.22
C ILE A 172 -8.54 -13.74 -9.51
N PRO A 173 -8.19 -14.98 -9.86
CA PRO A 173 -8.59 -16.12 -9.06
C PRO A 173 -7.79 -16.19 -7.76
N ILE A 174 -8.39 -16.78 -6.72
CA ILE A 174 -7.66 -17.17 -5.51
C ILE A 174 -6.68 -18.30 -5.84
N SER A 175 -5.63 -18.41 -5.01
CA SER A 175 -4.60 -19.44 -5.12
C SER A 175 -4.69 -20.41 -3.95
N ASP A 176 -4.77 -21.72 -4.23
CA ASP A 176 -4.72 -22.73 -3.17
C ASP A 176 -3.29 -22.82 -2.61
N PRO A 177 -3.06 -22.62 -1.29
CA PRO A 177 -1.74 -22.75 -0.69
C PRO A 177 -1.09 -24.13 -0.84
N LYS A 178 -1.89 -25.19 -1.06
CA LYS A 178 -1.40 -26.56 -1.28
C LYS A 178 -0.96 -26.82 -2.72
N ASN A 179 -1.55 -26.08 -3.66
CA ASN A 179 -1.21 -26.16 -5.09
C ASN A 179 -1.20 -24.74 -5.67
N PRO A 180 -0.14 -23.95 -5.40
CA PRO A 180 -0.12 -22.53 -5.73
C PRO A 180 -0.26 -22.26 -7.22
N THR A 181 -1.24 -21.43 -7.57
CA THR A 181 -1.47 -20.93 -8.93
C THR A 181 -1.48 -19.40 -8.90
N PRO A 182 -0.30 -18.76 -8.75
CA PRO A 182 -0.20 -17.31 -8.66
C PRO A 182 -0.68 -16.63 -9.92
N THR A 183 -1.19 -15.40 -9.77
CA THR A 183 -1.39 -14.47 -10.90
C THR A 183 -0.11 -13.68 -11.13
N TYR A 184 0.36 -13.67 -12.39
CA TYR A 184 1.54 -12.92 -12.81
C TYR A 184 1.15 -11.59 -13.41
N LEU A 185 1.84 -10.55 -12.98
CA LEU A 185 1.65 -9.18 -13.45
C LEU A 185 2.90 -8.73 -14.22
N GLU A 186 2.74 -8.41 -15.50
CA GLU A 186 3.72 -7.71 -16.31
C GLU A 186 3.36 -6.24 -16.36
N MET A 187 4.25 -5.37 -15.90
CA MET A 187 3.93 -3.98 -15.61
C MET A 187 4.77 -3.03 -16.42
N SER A 188 4.09 -2.07 -17.06
CA SER A 188 4.70 -0.97 -17.80
C SER A 188 3.88 0.29 -17.65
N SER A 189 4.39 1.44 -18.07
CA SER A 189 3.69 2.72 -18.11
C SER A 189 3.55 3.24 -19.53
N ALA A 190 2.43 3.90 -19.80
CA ALA A 190 2.17 4.58 -21.06
C ALA A 190 2.69 6.03 -21.06
N ASP A 191 3.00 6.61 -19.91
CA ASP A 191 3.33 8.03 -19.78
C ASP A 191 4.47 8.30 -18.80
N THR A 192 4.22 8.39 -17.50
CA THR A 192 5.21 8.66 -16.46
C THR A 192 5.39 7.44 -15.55
N ASP A 193 6.30 7.50 -14.59
CA ASP A 193 6.48 6.43 -13.62
C ASP A 193 5.26 6.35 -12.69
N HIS A 194 4.76 5.14 -12.50
CA HIS A 194 3.77 4.75 -11.49
C HIS A 194 4.32 3.61 -10.64
N SER A 195 3.63 3.23 -9.57
CA SER A 195 3.99 2.03 -8.81
C SER A 195 2.73 1.32 -8.34
N PHE A 196 2.63 0.04 -8.65
CA PHE A 196 1.53 -0.81 -8.21
C PHE A 196 1.81 -1.30 -6.79
N TRP A 197 0.94 -0.97 -5.84
CA TRP A 197 1.10 -1.38 -4.46
C TRP A 197 -0.23 -1.72 -3.79
N VAL A 198 -0.42 -2.99 -3.54
CA VAL A 198 -1.51 -3.52 -2.71
C VAL A 198 -0.87 -4.17 -1.48
N PRO A 199 -0.76 -3.45 -0.36
CA PRO A 199 0.12 -3.80 0.76
C PRO A 199 -0.10 -5.19 1.36
N ARG A 200 -1.36 -5.67 1.34
CA ARG A 200 -1.71 -7.00 1.84
C ARG A 200 -1.32 -8.14 0.89
N LEU A 201 -1.04 -7.85 -0.38
CA LEU A 201 -0.72 -8.86 -1.40
C LEU A 201 0.78 -8.95 -1.68
N ALA A 202 1.47 -7.81 -1.83
CA ALA A 202 2.90 -7.80 -2.16
C ALA A 202 3.57 -6.47 -1.81
N GLY A 203 4.89 -6.40 -2.00
CA GLY A 203 5.64 -5.15 -2.07
C GLY A 203 5.21 -4.29 -3.25
N LYS A 204 5.67 -3.04 -3.31
CA LYS A 204 5.44 -2.18 -4.48
C LYS A 204 6.36 -2.58 -5.64
N THR A 205 5.84 -2.45 -6.86
CA THR A 205 6.63 -2.60 -8.08
C THR A 205 6.35 -1.46 -9.04
N ASP A 206 7.40 -0.86 -9.57
CA ASP A 206 7.31 0.33 -10.41
C ASP A 206 6.92 -0.02 -11.85
N LEU A 207 6.02 0.80 -12.42
CA LEU A 207 5.67 0.81 -13.84
C LEU A 207 6.45 1.94 -14.50
N ILE A 208 7.42 1.56 -15.32
CA ILE A 208 8.36 2.50 -15.96
C ILE A 208 8.11 2.51 -17.47
N PRO A 209 8.08 3.68 -18.13
CA PRO A 209 7.96 3.74 -19.57
C PRO A 209 9.07 2.96 -20.28
N ASN A 210 8.72 2.20 -21.31
CA ASN A 210 9.63 1.38 -22.10
C ASN A 210 10.40 0.30 -21.34
N ARG A 211 9.97 -0.03 -20.11
CA ARG A 211 10.53 -1.13 -19.33
C ARG A 211 9.41 -2.03 -18.81
N ILE A 212 9.62 -3.34 -18.86
CA ILE A 212 8.71 -4.33 -18.28
C ILE A 212 9.30 -4.77 -16.94
N ASN A 213 8.59 -4.51 -15.86
CA ASN A 213 8.82 -5.11 -14.55
C ASN A 213 7.78 -6.21 -14.30
N THR A 214 8.10 -7.14 -13.43
CA THR A 214 7.22 -8.27 -13.12
C THR A 214 7.01 -8.42 -11.64
N MET A 215 5.84 -8.89 -11.25
CA MET A 215 5.54 -9.37 -9.90
C MET A 215 4.49 -10.47 -9.97
N TRP A 216 4.23 -11.11 -8.85
CA TRP A 216 3.17 -12.11 -8.71
C TRP A 216 2.44 -11.96 -7.39
N ILE A 217 1.18 -12.38 -7.36
CA ILE A 217 0.31 -12.36 -6.19
C ILE A 217 -0.51 -13.65 -6.14
N ASP A 218 -0.76 -14.15 -4.93
CA ASP A 218 -1.41 -15.44 -4.70
C ASP A 218 -2.37 -15.41 -3.49
N PRO A 219 -3.37 -14.50 -3.44
CA PRO A 219 -4.28 -14.45 -2.32
C PRO A 219 -5.05 -15.77 -2.16
N PRO A 220 -5.06 -16.39 -0.96
CA PRO A 220 -5.77 -17.64 -0.73
C PRO A 220 -7.26 -17.44 -0.42
N GLN A 221 -7.70 -16.23 -0.20
CA GLN A 221 -9.08 -15.91 0.20
C GLN A 221 -9.71 -14.93 -0.78
N ALA A 222 -10.96 -15.21 -1.15
CA ALA A 222 -11.75 -14.29 -1.94
C ALA A 222 -12.05 -13.00 -1.15
N GLY A 223 -12.06 -11.87 -1.85
CA GLY A 223 -12.32 -10.57 -1.26
C GLY A 223 -11.73 -9.41 -2.05
N LEU A 224 -11.97 -8.21 -1.57
CA LEU A 224 -11.44 -6.98 -2.12
C LEU A 224 -10.18 -6.56 -1.37
N TYR A 225 -9.10 -6.40 -2.11
CA TYR A 225 -7.82 -5.91 -1.60
C TYR A 225 -7.55 -4.52 -2.17
N LEU A 226 -7.37 -3.54 -1.30
CA LEU A 226 -7.18 -2.15 -1.69
C LEU A 226 -5.70 -1.79 -1.71
N GLY A 227 -5.37 -0.89 -2.63
CA GLY A 227 -4.05 -0.34 -2.80
C GLY A 227 -4.09 1.05 -3.45
N GLN A 228 -2.92 1.52 -3.83
CA GLN A 228 -2.76 2.85 -4.43
C GLN A 228 -1.51 2.92 -5.29
N CYS A 229 -1.44 3.94 -6.14
CA CYS A 229 -0.18 4.31 -6.78
C CYS A 229 0.84 4.72 -5.71
N ALA A 230 2.04 4.13 -5.73
CA ALA A 230 3.09 4.36 -4.74
C ALA A 230 4.32 5.07 -5.31
N GLN A 231 4.23 5.63 -6.52
CA GLN A 231 5.23 6.50 -7.14
C GLN A 231 4.54 7.79 -7.60
N TYR A 232 5.09 8.95 -7.23
CA TYR A 232 4.49 10.23 -7.61
C TYR A 232 4.42 10.36 -9.14
N CYS A 233 3.20 10.46 -9.64
CA CYS A 233 2.90 10.47 -11.08
C CYS A 233 2.22 11.77 -11.54
N GLY A 234 1.99 12.73 -10.65
CA GLY A 234 1.36 14.02 -10.97
C GLY A 234 0.19 14.40 -10.08
N ALA A 235 -0.66 15.32 -10.57
CA ALA A 235 -1.69 16.00 -9.77
C ALA A 235 -2.69 15.05 -9.07
N GLN A 236 -3.02 13.91 -9.67
CA GLN A 236 -3.98 12.95 -9.13
C GLN A 236 -3.34 11.66 -8.60
N HIS A 237 -2.05 11.71 -8.28
CA HIS A 237 -1.34 10.59 -7.67
C HIS A 237 -2.08 9.99 -6.46
N ALA A 238 -2.54 10.82 -5.54
CA ALA A 238 -3.26 10.38 -4.34
C ALA A 238 -4.65 9.78 -4.62
N LYS A 239 -5.23 10.05 -5.80
CA LYS A 239 -6.54 9.52 -6.23
C LYS A 239 -6.40 8.51 -7.37
N MET A 240 -5.24 7.90 -7.52
CA MET A 240 -5.00 6.77 -8.42
C MET A 240 -4.97 5.48 -7.59
N LEU A 241 -6.17 5.03 -7.22
CA LEU A 241 -6.38 3.92 -6.30
C LEU A 241 -6.35 2.58 -7.04
N LEU A 242 -6.06 1.50 -6.31
CA LEU A 242 -6.05 0.13 -6.78
C LEU A 242 -7.14 -0.69 -6.08
N ARG A 243 -7.82 -1.51 -6.84
CA ARG A 243 -8.82 -2.46 -6.36
C ARG A 243 -8.53 -3.82 -6.99
N VAL A 244 -8.24 -4.81 -6.15
CA VAL A 244 -7.98 -6.18 -6.59
C VAL A 244 -9.07 -7.08 -6.03
N TYR A 245 -9.89 -7.64 -6.91
CA TYR A 245 -10.94 -8.60 -6.59
C TYR A 245 -10.38 -10.00 -6.74
N ALA A 246 -10.04 -10.64 -5.63
CA ALA A 246 -9.74 -12.05 -5.60
C ALA A 246 -11.06 -12.84 -5.54
N GLN A 247 -11.25 -13.74 -6.49
CA GLN A 247 -12.52 -14.46 -6.68
C GLN A 247 -12.30 -15.97 -6.62
N THR A 248 -13.36 -16.73 -6.34
CA THR A 248 -13.29 -18.17 -6.53
C THR A 248 -12.99 -18.50 -8.00
N PRO A 249 -12.42 -19.66 -8.33
CA PRO A 249 -12.18 -20.04 -9.74
C PRO A 249 -13.45 -19.98 -10.59
N GLU A 250 -14.59 -20.33 -10.03
CA GLU A 250 -15.90 -20.33 -10.67
C GLU A 250 -16.37 -18.91 -10.97
N ASP A 251 -16.28 -18.01 -9.98
CA ASP A 251 -16.68 -16.60 -10.12
C ASP A 251 -15.76 -15.87 -11.09
N PHE A 252 -14.45 -16.15 -11.03
CA PHE A 252 -13.50 -15.59 -11.98
C PHE A 252 -13.79 -16.04 -13.42
N ALA A 253 -14.09 -17.33 -13.62
CA ALA A 253 -14.45 -17.85 -14.94
C ALA A 253 -15.76 -17.22 -15.45
N ALA A 254 -16.75 -17.02 -14.59
CA ALA A 254 -18.00 -16.34 -14.93
C ALA A 254 -17.75 -14.88 -15.32
N TRP A 255 -16.90 -14.16 -14.55
CA TRP A 255 -16.48 -12.80 -14.85
C TRP A 255 -15.77 -12.72 -16.22
N VAL A 256 -14.79 -13.61 -16.48
CA VAL A 256 -14.09 -13.66 -17.78
C VAL A 256 -15.09 -13.85 -18.93
N LYS A 257 -16.02 -14.80 -18.79
CA LYS A 257 -17.04 -15.06 -19.82
C LYS A 257 -17.90 -13.83 -20.09
N GLN A 258 -18.26 -13.07 -19.06
CA GLN A 258 -19.00 -11.81 -19.20
C GLN A 258 -18.16 -10.77 -19.95
N GLN A 259 -16.91 -10.56 -19.54
CA GLN A 259 -16.01 -9.57 -20.13
C GLN A 259 -15.62 -9.88 -21.60
N GLN A 260 -15.76 -11.11 -22.03
CA GLN A 260 -15.54 -11.52 -23.43
C GLN A 260 -16.72 -11.20 -24.35
N GLN A 261 -17.88 -10.82 -23.81
CA GLN A 261 -19.02 -10.42 -24.61
C GLN A 261 -18.85 -8.99 -25.12
N PRO A 262 -19.38 -8.66 -26.30
CA PRO A 262 -19.52 -7.26 -26.70
C PRO A 262 -20.50 -6.54 -25.76
N ALA A 263 -20.44 -5.21 -25.75
CA ALA A 263 -21.43 -4.40 -25.05
C ALA A 263 -22.86 -4.79 -25.47
N ARG A 264 -23.76 -4.88 -24.49
CA ARG A 264 -25.17 -5.14 -24.80
C ARG A 264 -25.74 -3.95 -25.57
N ASP A 265 -26.19 -4.19 -26.80
CA ASP A 265 -26.72 -3.16 -27.70
C ASP A 265 -28.25 -3.19 -27.75
N ASP A 266 -28.89 -3.98 -26.88
CA ASP A 266 -30.34 -4.00 -26.78
C ASP A 266 -30.86 -2.83 -25.93
N LEU A 267 -31.08 -1.73 -26.62
CA LEU A 267 -31.66 -0.50 -26.07
C LEU A 267 -33.19 -0.46 -26.28
N SER A 268 -33.81 -1.60 -26.66
CA SER A 268 -35.23 -1.70 -26.86
C SER A 268 -35.98 -1.38 -25.57
N GLY A 269 -36.88 -0.38 -25.62
CA GLY A 269 -37.61 0.11 -24.45
C GLY A 269 -36.93 1.23 -23.65
N ASN A 270 -35.68 1.61 -23.96
CA ASN A 270 -34.99 2.74 -23.34
C ASN A 270 -34.59 3.79 -24.39
N ALA A 271 -35.55 4.62 -24.78
CA ALA A 271 -35.33 5.66 -25.79
C ALA A 271 -34.21 6.64 -25.40
N LEU A 272 -34.11 7.01 -24.11
CA LEU A 272 -33.11 7.92 -23.61
C LEU A 272 -31.70 7.33 -23.76
N ALA A 273 -31.52 6.04 -23.48
CA ALA A 273 -30.25 5.36 -23.70
C ALA A 273 -29.88 5.28 -25.19
N GLY A 274 -30.88 5.11 -26.09
CA GLY A 274 -30.66 5.18 -27.52
C GLY A 274 -30.19 6.54 -28.01
N GLU A 275 -30.73 7.62 -27.47
CA GLU A 275 -30.25 8.98 -27.72
C GLU A 275 -28.83 9.14 -27.16
N GLY A 276 -28.56 8.66 -25.94
CA GLY A 276 -27.26 8.68 -25.31
C GLY A 276 -26.17 7.95 -26.10
N ARG A 277 -26.52 6.79 -26.70
CA ARG A 277 -25.63 6.09 -27.63
C ARG A 277 -25.27 6.98 -28.82
N THR A 278 -26.25 7.69 -29.37
CA THR A 278 -26.04 8.64 -30.47
C THR A 278 -25.15 9.79 -30.04
N VAL A 279 -25.41 10.37 -28.87
CA VAL A 279 -24.52 11.41 -28.27
C VAL A 279 -23.10 10.90 -28.11
N PHE A 280 -22.90 9.71 -27.54
CA PHE A 280 -21.57 9.12 -27.33
C PHE A 280 -20.80 8.90 -28.65
N LEU A 281 -21.47 8.34 -29.67
CA LEU A 281 -20.85 7.98 -30.93
C LEU A 281 -20.57 9.19 -31.85
N HIS A 282 -21.26 10.31 -31.68
CA HIS A 282 -21.09 11.52 -32.49
C HIS A 282 -20.21 12.60 -31.81
N ASN A 283 -19.86 12.38 -30.56
CA ASN A 283 -18.94 13.25 -29.82
C ASN A 283 -17.52 12.69 -29.78
N ALA A 284 -16.57 13.44 -29.23
CA ALA A 284 -15.15 13.05 -29.13
C ALA A 284 -14.89 11.88 -28.17
N CYS A 285 -15.90 11.32 -27.49
CA CYS A 285 -15.80 10.19 -26.56
C CYS A 285 -15.12 8.98 -27.22
N ILE A 286 -15.48 8.68 -28.47
CA ILE A 286 -14.96 7.54 -29.23
C ILE A 286 -13.47 7.65 -29.59
N ASN A 287 -12.88 8.86 -29.54
CA ASN A 287 -11.46 9.07 -29.81
C ASN A 287 -10.58 8.56 -28.66
N CYS A 288 -11.13 8.54 -27.45
CA CYS A 288 -10.42 8.14 -26.26
C CYS A 288 -10.86 6.79 -25.70
N HIS A 289 -12.15 6.45 -25.84
CA HIS A 289 -12.75 5.26 -25.23
C HIS A 289 -13.12 4.18 -26.24
N THR A 290 -12.95 2.91 -25.81
CA THR A 290 -13.45 1.74 -26.52
C THR A 290 -14.81 1.35 -25.96
N VAL A 291 -15.76 0.97 -26.85
CA VAL A 291 -16.97 0.20 -26.53
C VAL A 291 -17.06 -0.89 -27.60
N SER A 292 -16.79 -2.14 -27.20
CA SER A 292 -16.76 -3.30 -28.10
C SER A 292 -18.13 -3.51 -28.75
N GLY A 293 -18.13 -3.84 -30.04
CA GLY A 293 -19.38 -3.94 -30.85
C GLY A 293 -19.84 -2.61 -31.46
N THR A 294 -19.09 -1.52 -31.24
CA THR A 294 -19.37 -0.20 -31.84
C THR A 294 -18.17 0.30 -32.64
N VAL A 295 -18.31 1.51 -33.23
CA VAL A 295 -17.19 2.21 -33.91
C VAL A 295 -16.21 2.87 -32.93
N ALA A 296 -16.49 2.85 -31.62
CA ALA A 296 -15.62 3.44 -30.61
C ALA A 296 -14.46 2.51 -30.30
N THR A 297 -13.25 2.86 -30.74
CA THR A 297 -12.02 2.05 -30.61
C THR A 297 -10.87 2.83 -30.01
N GLY A 298 -11.13 3.97 -29.37
CA GLY A 298 -10.13 4.81 -28.71
C GLY A 298 -9.48 4.11 -27.52
N ARG A 299 -8.17 4.31 -27.29
CA ARG A 299 -7.38 3.66 -26.22
C ARG A 299 -6.66 4.64 -25.31
N PHE A 300 -6.95 5.93 -25.43
CA PHE A 300 -6.37 6.95 -24.58
C PHE A 300 -7.03 6.98 -23.19
N GLY A 301 -8.31 6.63 -23.13
CA GLY A 301 -9.10 6.46 -21.92
C GLY A 301 -9.47 4.98 -21.68
N PRO A 302 -10.07 4.66 -20.52
CA PRO A 302 -10.53 3.32 -20.20
C PRO A 302 -11.47 2.72 -21.24
N ASP A 303 -11.38 1.40 -21.45
CA ASP A 303 -12.41 0.61 -22.12
C ASP A 303 -13.70 0.69 -21.30
N LEU A 304 -14.80 1.07 -21.93
CA LEU A 304 -16.11 1.26 -21.31
C LEU A 304 -17.10 0.14 -21.62
N THR A 305 -16.71 -0.90 -22.34
CA THR A 305 -17.57 -2.00 -22.77
C THR A 305 -18.41 -2.59 -21.64
N HIS A 306 -17.83 -2.70 -20.45
CA HIS A 306 -18.48 -3.23 -19.25
C HIS A 306 -18.41 -2.22 -18.08
N LEU A 307 -18.60 -0.94 -18.37
CA LEU A 307 -18.50 0.12 -17.36
C LEU A 307 -19.49 -0.09 -16.20
N ALA A 308 -20.73 -0.43 -16.51
CA ALA A 308 -21.79 -0.59 -15.51
C ALA A 308 -21.57 -1.81 -14.59
N SER A 309 -20.68 -2.74 -14.98
CA SER A 309 -20.28 -3.89 -14.14
C SER A 309 -19.20 -3.54 -13.12
N ARG A 310 -18.64 -2.33 -13.15
CA ARG A 310 -17.61 -1.90 -12.19
C ARG A 310 -18.25 -1.27 -10.96
N ASP A 311 -17.66 -1.51 -9.79
CA ASP A 311 -18.11 -0.90 -8.53
C ASP A 311 -17.76 0.58 -8.45
N THR A 312 -16.71 1.00 -9.18
CA THR A 312 -16.13 2.35 -9.05
C THR A 312 -15.75 2.97 -10.39
N ILE A 313 -15.76 4.32 -10.41
CA ILE A 313 -15.22 5.16 -11.48
C ILE A 313 -14.09 6.03 -10.98
N ALA A 314 -13.50 6.85 -11.85
CA ALA A 314 -12.42 7.79 -11.53
C ALA A 314 -11.22 7.14 -10.79
N SER A 315 -10.82 5.94 -11.25
CA SER A 315 -9.71 5.16 -10.65
C SER A 315 -9.95 4.79 -9.18
N GLY A 316 -11.12 4.23 -8.88
CA GLY A 316 -11.47 3.76 -7.54
C GLY A 316 -11.87 4.86 -6.56
N SER A 317 -11.93 6.13 -7.01
CA SER A 317 -12.17 7.27 -6.11
C SER A 317 -13.63 7.47 -5.74
N VAL A 318 -14.55 7.03 -6.59
CA VAL A 318 -16.00 7.26 -6.42
C VAL A 318 -16.77 5.99 -6.79
N GLN A 319 -17.88 5.73 -6.11
CA GLN A 319 -18.78 4.64 -6.46
C GLN A 319 -19.40 4.87 -7.84
N ASN A 320 -19.55 3.81 -8.61
CA ASN A 320 -20.21 3.84 -9.92
C ASN A 320 -21.73 3.85 -9.73
N THR A 321 -22.28 5.03 -9.68
CA THR A 321 -23.72 5.28 -9.62
C THR A 321 -24.11 6.24 -10.73
N PRO A 322 -25.36 6.21 -11.24
CA PRO A 322 -25.79 7.14 -12.28
C PRO A 322 -25.54 8.61 -11.94
N VAL A 323 -25.70 8.99 -10.68
CA VAL A 323 -25.44 10.36 -10.20
C VAL A 323 -23.97 10.72 -10.31
N ASN A 324 -23.08 9.85 -9.82
CA ASN A 324 -21.63 10.09 -9.89
C ASN A 324 -21.11 10.01 -11.33
N LEU A 325 -21.64 9.09 -12.13
CA LEU A 325 -21.30 8.95 -13.55
C LEU A 325 -21.68 10.22 -14.33
N ARG A 326 -22.90 10.73 -14.13
CA ARG A 326 -23.35 11.99 -14.72
C ARG A 326 -22.44 13.16 -14.35
N GLN A 327 -22.08 13.28 -13.06
CA GLN A 327 -21.20 14.34 -12.58
C GLN A 327 -19.79 14.21 -13.17
N TRP A 328 -19.27 12.98 -13.28
CA TRP A 328 -17.98 12.69 -13.90
C TRP A 328 -17.94 13.09 -15.37
N ILE A 329 -19.02 12.82 -16.13
CA ILE A 329 -19.13 13.16 -17.56
C ILE A 329 -19.28 14.68 -17.74
N ALA A 330 -20.03 15.34 -16.86
CA ALA A 330 -20.26 16.78 -16.92
C ALA A 330 -18.95 17.57 -16.77
N ASP A 331 -18.19 17.29 -15.72
CA ASP A 331 -16.84 17.85 -15.51
C ASP A 331 -16.00 16.94 -14.60
N PRO A 332 -15.09 16.15 -15.18
CA PRO A 332 -14.19 15.30 -14.40
C PRO A 332 -13.34 16.06 -13.38
N ASN A 333 -13.02 17.33 -13.64
CA ASN A 333 -12.14 18.12 -12.77
C ASN A 333 -12.82 18.52 -11.43
N VAL A 334 -14.14 18.50 -11.35
CA VAL A 334 -14.85 18.68 -10.08
C VAL A 334 -14.54 17.56 -9.09
N MET A 335 -14.48 16.33 -9.57
CA MET A 335 -14.17 15.15 -8.73
C MET A 335 -12.66 14.89 -8.61
N LYS A 336 -11.94 15.11 -9.70
CA LYS A 336 -10.53 14.75 -9.86
C LYS A 336 -9.78 15.87 -10.59
N PRO A 337 -9.43 16.98 -9.92
CA PRO A 337 -8.75 18.13 -10.52
C PRO A 337 -7.45 17.72 -11.22
N GLY A 338 -7.28 18.10 -12.48
CA GLY A 338 -6.14 17.69 -13.33
C GLY A 338 -6.36 16.35 -14.04
N SER A 339 -7.59 15.84 -14.08
CA SER A 339 -7.98 14.73 -14.97
C SER A 339 -7.73 15.10 -16.42
N LEU A 340 -7.20 14.15 -17.22
CA LEU A 340 -6.99 14.34 -18.65
C LEU A 340 -8.27 14.22 -19.49
N MET A 341 -9.33 13.65 -18.94
CA MET A 341 -10.65 13.65 -19.59
C MET A 341 -11.22 15.07 -19.56
N PRO A 342 -11.50 15.69 -20.72
CA PRO A 342 -12.06 17.04 -20.78
C PRO A 342 -13.55 17.05 -20.48
N SER A 343 -14.09 18.18 -20.03
CA SER A 343 -15.52 18.46 -20.10
C SER A 343 -15.93 18.64 -21.57
N MET A 344 -17.00 17.94 -21.96
CA MET A 344 -17.54 18.03 -23.34
C MET A 344 -18.59 19.12 -23.49
N HIS A 345 -18.89 19.89 -22.43
CA HIS A 345 -19.90 20.96 -22.42
C HIS A 345 -21.27 20.52 -22.92
N LEU A 346 -21.65 19.29 -22.60
CA LEU A 346 -22.97 18.73 -22.94
C LEU A 346 -24.07 19.46 -22.15
N ASN A 347 -25.22 19.63 -22.77
CA ASN A 347 -26.40 20.13 -22.04
C ASN A 347 -27.00 19.06 -21.12
N ASP A 348 -27.94 19.45 -20.26
CA ASP A 348 -28.52 18.53 -19.24
C ASP A 348 -29.19 17.30 -19.87
N HIS A 349 -29.90 17.46 -20.97
CA HIS A 349 -30.55 16.36 -21.67
C HIS A 349 -29.52 15.38 -22.26
N GLU A 350 -28.46 15.89 -22.90
CA GLU A 350 -27.36 15.05 -23.43
C GLU A 350 -26.61 14.32 -22.29
N LEU A 351 -26.40 14.98 -21.14
CA LEU A 351 -25.79 14.36 -19.97
C LEU A 351 -26.65 13.24 -19.40
N ASP A 352 -27.96 13.45 -19.32
CA ASP A 352 -28.90 12.42 -18.85
C ASP A 352 -28.94 11.25 -19.83
N ALA A 353 -29.01 11.53 -21.13
CA ALA A 353 -29.04 10.53 -22.18
C ALA A 353 -27.75 9.67 -22.21
N ILE A 354 -26.56 10.30 -22.22
CA ILE A 354 -25.29 9.56 -22.26
C ILE A 354 -25.07 8.76 -20.96
N THR A 355 -25.50 9.28 -19.80
CA THR A 355 -25.46 8.54 -18.53
C THR A 355 -26.34 7.30 -18.60
N ALA A 356 -27.59 7.44 -19.13
CA ALA A 356 -28.50 6.32 -19.31
C ALA A 356 -27.91 5.25 -20.26
N TYR A 357 -27.23 5.66 -21.33
CA TYR A 357 -26.54 4.72 -22.23
C TYR A 357 -25.39 3.98 -21.52
N LEU A 358 -24.49 4.70 -20.87
CA LEU A 358 -23.31 4.11 -20.22
C LEU A 358 -23.68 3.20 -19.05
N ASP A 359 -24.84 3.44 -18.39
CA ASP A 359 -25.40 2.58 -17.34
C ASP A 359 -25.94 1.25 -17.89
N THR A 360 -26.13 1.11 -19.22
CA THR A 360 -26.51 -0.17 -19.85
C THR A 360 -25.32 -1.07 -20.19
N LEU A 361 -24.10 -0.59 -20.09
CA LEU A 361 -22.88 -1.32 -20.51
C LEU A 361 -22.41 -2.30 -19.42
N HIS A 362 -23.09 -3.46 -19.32
CA HIS A 362 -22.79 -4.54 -18.36
C HIS A 362 -21.96 -5.67 -18.94
#